data_047db07b6d570281c7ada24e91186a3b
#
_entry.id   047db07b6d570281c7ada24e91186a3b
#
_cell.length_a   1.000
_cell.length_b   1.000
_cell.length_c   1.000
_cell.angle_alpha   90.00
_cell.angle_beta   90.00
_cell.angle_gamma   90.00
#
_symmetry.space_group_name_H-M   'P 1'
#
loop_
_entity.id
_entity.type
_entity.pdbx_description
1 polymer ?
#
loop_
_entity_poly.entity_id
_entity_poly.type
_entity_poly.pdbx_seq_one_letter_code
_entity_poly.pdbx_strand_id
1 'polypeptide(L)'
;MKKMKQWLLLLCLALGLTGCDSVGEILNEVIQSGVLDEYLWPEKVQKIEVPDGEMEVHFIDVGQADCALLASGGHFMLIDGGNNDDAEHIVTYLQNAGVKKLDLVVGTHPHEDHIGSLDAAIEAFDIGAVYMPDVSADTETYRDVLDAVEGKGLQVQHPVPGDVLDFNGLPVEIFGPVKEYSNLNNHSIVLRVSVGETAFLFTGDVEIEGEYDILEQGFDISADVLKVSHHGSSGSSVEEFLAYTDADYAVISVGEGNIYDHPEAVTLKRLQNYGMEIFRTDEQGTIVCDTDGKNISFRQERESKP
;
A
#
# COMPACT_ATOMS: atom_id res chain seq x y z
N MET A 1 6.00 7.70 19.35
CA MET A 1 5.76 7.27 20.75
C MET A 1 6.74 7.84 21.79
N LYS A 2 8.07 7.67 21.71
CA LYS A 2 8.99 8.24 22.73
C LYS A 2 8.93 9.76 22.87
N LYS A 3 8.89 10.52 21.77
CA LYS A 3 8.79 11.99 21.80
C LYS A 3 7.44 12.47 22.33
N MET A 4 6.36 11.82 21.97
CA MET A 4 5.00 12.16 22.42
C MET A 4 4.81 11.90 23.92
N LYS A 5 5.29 10.77 24.44
CA LYS A 5 5.30 10.52 25.89
C LYS A 5 6.08 11.60 26.64
N GLN A 6 7.17 12.13 26.06
CA GLN A 6 7.92 13.23 26.64
C GLN A 6 7.14 14.56 26.64
N TRP A 7 6.41 14.88 25.56
CA TRP A 7 5.59 16.09 25.48
C TRP A 7 4.38 16.03 26.42
N LEU A 8 3.70 14.89 26.50
CA LEU A 8 2.60 14.68 27.47
C LEU A 8 3.10 14.74 28.92
N LEU A 9 4.28 14.17 29.20
CA LEU A 9 4.90 14.28 30.53
C LEU A 9 5.25 15.72 30.88
N LEU A 10 5.75 16.49 29.91
CA LEU A 10 6.04 17.93 30.08
C LEU A 10 4.76 18.76 30.28
N LEU A 11 3.68 18.42 29.60
CA LEU A 11 2.38 19.07 29.76
C LEU A 11 1.78 18.76 31.14
N CYS A 12 1.84 17.52 31.60
CA CYS A 12 1.40 17.11 32.94
C CYS A 12 2.22 17.78 34.06
N LEU A 13 3.53 17.93 33.85
CA LEU A 13 4.41 18.68 34.78
C LEU A 13 4.09 20.18 34.77
N ALA A 14 3.77 20.76 33.62
CA ALA A 14 3.37 22.18 33.48
C ALA A 14 2.01 22.47 34.13
N LEU A 15 1.13 21.48 34.22
CA LEU A 15 -0.20 21.57 34.84
C LEU A 15 -0.17 21.22 36.36
N GLY A 16 1.00 20.88 36.92
CA GLY A 16 1.16 20.63 38.37
C GLY A 16 0.54 19.31 38.86
N LEU A 17 0.31 18.35 37.96
CA LEU A 17 -0.28 17.05 38.29
C LEU A 17 0.77 16.12 38.88
N THR A 18 0.69 15.81 40.17
CA THR A 18 1.74 15.11 40.94
C THR A 18 1.36 13.67 41.35
N GLY A 19 0.28 13.09 40.82
CA GLY A 19 -0.15 11.72 41.15
C GLY A 19 -0.14 10.79 39.95
N CYS A 20 0.43 9.58 40.07
CA CYS A 20 0.45 8.56 39.01
C CYS A 20 -0.94 8.14 38.56
N ASP A 21 -1.92 8.07 39.47
CA ASP A 21 -3.28 7.62 39.16
C ASP A 21 -4.08 8.67 38.38
N SER A 22 -3.91 9.96 38.74
CA SER A 22 -4.60 11.05 38.00
C SER A 22 -4.06 11.29 36.59
N VAL A 23 -2.79 11.02 36.34
CA VAL A 23 -2.19 11.10 35.00
C VAL A 23 -2.70 9.96 34.11
N GLY A 24 -2.89 8.76 34.65
CA GLY A 24 -3.46 7.61 33.95
C GLY A 24 -4.94 7.83 33.56
N GLU A 25 -5.72 8.41 34.48
CA GLU A 25 -7.14 8.73 34.21
C GLU A 25 -7.27 9.82 33.14
N ILE A 26 -6.48 10.90 33.21
CA ILE A 26 -6.48 11.98 32.20
C ILE A 26 -6.00 11.47 30.84
N LEU A 27 -4.94 10.62 30.82
CA LEU A 27 -4.49 9.99 29.59
C LEU A 27 -5.58 9.11 28.97
N ASN A 28 -6.29 8.33 29.77
CA ASN A 28 -7.41 7.52 29.29
C ASN A 28 -8.58 8.40 28.81
N GLU A 29 -8.94 9.45 29.52
CA GLU A 29 -9.98 10.40 29.06
C GLU A 29 -9.58 11.07 27.73
N VAL A 30 -8.33 11.50 27.57
CA VAL A 30 -7.84 12.12 26.33
C VAL A 30 -7.79 11.12 25.18
N ILE A 31 -7.41 9.88 25.43
CA ILE A 31 -7.46 8.79 24.42
C ILE A 31 -8.91 8.48 24.05
N GLN A 32 -9.80 8.36 25.04
CA GLN A 32 -11.22 8.04 24.79
C GLN A 32 -12.00 9.22 24.17
N SER A 33 -11.52 10.46 24.34
CA SER A 33 -12.17 11.65 23.77
C SER A 33 -11.92 11.84 22.27
N GLY A 34 -11.01 11.06 21.66
CA GLY A 34 -10.62 11.20 20.25
C GLY A 34 -9.90 12.53 19.94
N VAL A 35 -9.58 13.35 20.94
CA VAL A 35 -8.85 14.62 20.74
C VAL A 35 -7.43 14.37 20.24
N LEU A 36 -6.83 13.23 20.60
CA LEU A 36 -5.52 12.85 20.08
C LEU A 36 -5.57 12.41 18.62
N ASP A 37 -6.70 11.86 18.17
CA ASP A 37 -6.87 11.42 16.79
C ASP A 37 -6.78 12.61 15.81
N GLU A 38 -7.23 13.80 16.25
CA GLU A 38 -7.16 15.04 15.46
C GLU A 38 -5.72 15.60 15.36
N TYR A 39 -4.82 15.23 16.29
CA TYR A 39 -3.42 15.68 16.32
C TYR A 39 -2.42 14.63 15.86
N LEU A 40 -2.76 13.35 16.01
CA LEU A 40 -1.91 12.22 15.62
C LEU A 40 -2.20 11.77 14.19
N TRP A 41 -3.43 11.94 13.78
CA TRP A 41 -3.96 11.56 12.48
C TRP A 41 -4.77 12.74 11.95
N PRO A 42 -4.10 13.79 11.39
CA PRO A 42 -4.79 14.99 10.87
C PRO A 42 -5.79 14.67 9.76
N GLU A 43 -5.77 13.48 9.21
CA GLU A 43 -6.76 13.01 8.27
C GLU A 43 -7.89 12.25 8.95
N LYS A 44 -9.06 12.82 8.86
CA LYS A 44 -10.28 12.02 8.97
C LYS A 44 -10.44 11.30 7.64
N VAL A 45 -9.87 10.10 7.53
CA VAL A 45 -10.30 9.17 6.49
C VAL A 45 -11.81 9.07 6.64
N GLN A 46 -12.54 9.59 5.66
CA GLN A 46 -13.99 9.46 5.65
C GLN A 46 -14.32 8.04 5.24
N LYS A 47 -15.44 7.53 5.77
CA LYS A 47 -15.95 6.24 5.31
C LYS A 47 -16.04 6.24 3.78
N ILE A 48 -15.39 5.28 3.16
CA ILE A 48 -15.38 5.12 1.72
C ILE A 48 -16.74 4.57 1.28
N GLU A 49 -17.38 5.25 0.35
CA GLU A 49 -18.65 4.84 -0.26
C GLU A 49 -18.52 4.97 -1.78
N VAL A 50 -18.04 3.91 -2.42
CA VAL A 50 -17.82 3.84 -3.87
C VAL A 50 -18.94 3.01 -4.50
N PRO A 51 -19.63 3.48 -5.54
CA PRO A 51 -20.61 2.72 -6.29
C PRO A 51 -20.03 1.50 -7.00
N ASP A 52 -20.89 0.54 -7.37
CA ASP A 52 -20.51 -0.55 -8.26
C ASP A 52 -20.05 -0.02 -9.61
N GLY A 53 -18.93 -0.54 -10.13
CA GLY A 53 -18.35 -0.13 -11.41
C GLY A 53 -17.48 1.14 -11.33
N GLU A 54 -17.32 1.71 -10.13
CA GLU A 54 -16.36 2.75 -9.81
C GLU A 54 -15.30 2.19 -8.86
N MET A 55 -14.13 2.83 -8.75
CA MET A 55 -13.09 2.42 -7.81
C MET A 55 -12.38 3.62 -7.21
N GLU A 56 -12.06 3.51 -5.95
CA GLU A 56 -11.18 4.43 -5.22
C GLU A 56 -9.93 3.65 -4.79
N VAL A 57 -8.75 4.17 -5.09
CA VAL A 57 -7.45 3.57 -4.76
C VAL A 57 -6.70 4.52 -3.85
N HIS A 58 -6.36 4.07 -2.66
CA HIS A 58 -5.57 4.80 -1.69
C HIS A 58 -4.16 4.25 -1.66
N PHE A 59 -3.19 5.05 -2.04
CA PHE A 59 -1.77 4.80 -1.81
C PHE A 59 -1.42 5.43 -0.47
N ILE A 60 -1.44 4.62 0.59
CA ILE A 60 -1.35 5.08 1.98
C ILE A 60 0.09 5.47 2.30
N ASP A 61 0.30 6.66 2.90
CA ASP A 61 1.63 7.08 3.36
C ASP A 61 2.02 6.28 4.62
N VAL A 62 2.85 5.29 4.42
CA VAL A 62 3.46 4.42 5.44
C VAL A 62 4.98 4.61 5.50
N GLY A 63 5.47 5.78 5.03
CA GLY A 63 6.90 6.05 4.93
C GLY A 63 7.57 5.24 3.81
N GLN A 64 8.75 4.67 4.09
CA GLN A 64 9.52 3.89 3.11
C GLN A 64 8.96 2.46 3.06
N ALA A 65 7.79 2.28 2.43
CA ALA A 65 7.06 1.03 2.34
C ALA A 65 5.87 1.15 1.38
N ASP A 66 5.22 0.03 1.06
CA ASP A 66 4.02 -0.02 0.23
C ASP A 66 2.78 -0.42 1.04
N CYS A 67 1.69 0.31 0.82
CA CYS A 67 0.37 -0.07 1.29
C CYS A 67 -0.69 0.58 0.39
N ALA A 68 -1.53 -0.22 -0.26
CA ALA A 68 -2.61 0.31 -1.09
C ALA A 68 -3.94 -0.35 -0.76
N LEU A 69 -4.98 0.48 -0.55
CA LEU A 69 -6.35 0.03 -0.36
C LEU A 69 -7.18 0.36 -1.60
N LEU A 70 -7.82 -0.65 -2.18
CA LEU A 70 -8.77 -0.50 -3.27
C LEU A 70 -10.18 -0.71 -2.73
N ALA A 71 -11.11 0.15 -3.13
CA ALA A 71 -12.51 0.07 -2.76
C ALA A 71 -13.42 0.16 -3.97
N SER A 72 -14.40 -0.74 -4.09
CA SER A 72 -15.43 -0.73 -5.14
C SER A 72 -16.69 -1.40 -4.64
N GLY A 73 -17.87 -0.76 -4.77
CA GLY A 73 -19.15 -1.36 -4.43
C GLY A 73 -19.28 -1.83 -2.96
N GLY A 74 -18.53 -1.23 -2.04
CA GLY A 74 -18.48 -1.65 -0.64
C GLY A 74 -17.58 -2.87 -0.36
N HIS A 75 -16.82 -3.33 -1.34
CA HIS A 75 -15.79 -4.36 -1.26
C HIS A 75 -14.41 -3.72 -1.17
N PHE A 76 -13.46 -4.41 -0.51
CA PHE A 76 -12.13 -3.89 -0.24
C PHE A 76 -11.04 -4.92 -0.55
N MET A 77 -9.96 -4.44 -1.17
CA MET A 77 -8.74 -5.19 -1.44
C MET A 77 -7.56 -4.44 -0.87
N LEU A 78 -6.70 -5.11 -0.13
CA LEU A 78 -5.46 -4.56 0.39
C LEU A 78 -4.28 -5.16 -0.38
N ILE A 79 -3.42 -4.31 -0.91
CA ILE A 79 -2.16 -4.70 -1.54
C ILE A 79 -1.03 -4.14 -0.68
N ASP A 80 -0.25 -5.01 -0.10
CA ASP A 80 0.81 -4.75 0.85
C ASP A 80 0.34 -4.06 2.16
N GLY A 81 1.17 -4.05 3.16
CA GLY A 81 0.83 -3.63 4.53
C GLY A 81 1.98 -2.93 5.25
N GLY A 82 2.82 -2.16 4.54
CA GLY A 82 3.86 -1.34 5.16
C GLY A 82 4.88 -2.13 5.99
N ASN A 83 5.55 -1.43 6.89
CA ASN A 83 6.50 -2.01 7.85
C ASN A 83 5.80 -2.58 9.09
N ASN A 84 6.50 -3.35 9.90
CA ASN A 84 5.99 -3.89 11.18
C ASN A 84 5.49 -2.79 12.14
N ASP A 85 6.10 -1.61 12.11
CA ASP A 85 5.74 -0.49 12.98
C ASP A 85 4.48 0.28 12.51
N ASP A 86 3.93 -0.04 11.34
CA ASP A 86 2.78 0.65 10.74
C ASP A 86 1.42 0.03 11.12
N ALA A 87 1.40 -1.06 11.88
CA ALA A 87 0.20 -1.84 12.21
C ALA A 87 -0.94 -0.99 12.80
N GLU A 88 -0.66 -0.13 13.79
CA GLU A 88 -1.68 0.74 14.39
C GLU A 88 -2.22 1.75 13.38
N HIS A 89 -1.34 2.31 12.54
CA HIS A 89 -1.71 3.26 11.49
C HIS A 89 -2.62 2.62 10.46
N ILE A 90 -2.19 1.50 9.87
CA ILE A 90 -2.94 0.81 8.80
C ILE A 90 -4.28 0.32 9.32
N VAL A 91 -4.32 -0.37 10.48
CA VAL A 91 -5.58 -0.86 11.04
C VAL A 91 -6.55 0.30 11.33
N THR A 92 -6.05 1.41 11.89
CA THR A 92 -6.87 2.60 12.16
C THR A 92 -7.38 3.22 10.85
N TYR A 93 -6.52 3.34 9.83
CA TYR A 93 -6.89 3.84 8.51
C TYR A 93 -8.03 3.01 7.90
N LEU A 94 -7.88 1.69 7.86
CA LEU A 94 -8.88 0.77 7.33
C LEU A 94 -10.20 0.82 8.12
N GLN A 95 -10.15 0.94 9.44
CA GLN A 95 -11.34 1.10 10.28
C GLN A 95 -12.08 2.39 9.97
N ASN A 96 -11.37 3.51 9.83
CA ASN A 96 -11.93 4.81 9.49
C ASN A 96 -12.52 4.81 8.07
N ALA A 97 -11.87 4.14 7.14
CA ALA A 97 -12.38 3.90 5.79
C ALA A 97 -13.69 3.07 5.77
N GLY A 98 -14.04 2.46 6.90
CA GLY A 98 -15.27 1.66 7.05
C GLY A 98 -15.12 0.20 6.67
N VAL A 99 -13.88 -0.26 6.47
CA VAL A 99 -13.58 -1.67 6.19
C VAL A 99 -14.11 -2.55 7.32
N LYS A 100 -14.82 -3.61 6.97
CA LYS A 100 -15.24 -4.69 7.87
C LYS A 100 -14.66 -6.02 7.41
N LYS A 101 -14.50 -6.16 6.11
CA LYS A 101 -13.95 -7.31 5.44
C LYS A 101 -12.98 -6.82 4.35
N LEU A 102 -11.84 -7.46 4.26
CA LEU A 102 -10.96 -7.42 3.11
C LEU A 102 -11.28 -8.64 2.24
N ASP A 103 -11.87 -8.43 1.08
CA ASP A 103 -12.22 -9.52 0.18
C ASP A 103 -10.98 -10.20 -0.38
N LEU A 104 -9.97 -9.41 -0.72
CA LEU A 104 -8.65 -9.85 -1.14
C LEU A 104 -7.57 -9.14 -0.33
N VAL A 105 -6.55 -9.90 0.09
CA VAL A 105 -5.30 -9.38 0.64
C VAL A 105 -4.16 -9.92 -0.23
N VAL A 106 -3.29 -9.04 -0.71
CA VAL A 106 -2.13 -9.41 -1.52
C VAL A 106 -0.87 -8.92 -0.84
N GLY A 107 0.03 -9.82 -0.48
CA GLY A 107 1.41 -9.49 -0.16
C GLY A 107 2.25 -9.71 -1.41
N THR A 108 2.77 -8.65 -2.01
CA THR A 108 3.44 -8.73 -3.31
C THR A 108 4.69 -9.58 -3.24
N HIS A 109 5.49 -9.43 -2.20
CA HIS A 109 6.66 -10.24 -1.93
C HIS A 109 7.06 -10.18 -0.44
N PRO A 110 7.91 -11.09 0.09
CA PRO A 110 8.04 -11.28 1.53
C PRO A 110 9.04 -10.33 2.25
N HIS A 111 9.29 -9.12 1.74
CA HIS A 111 10.03 -8.11 2.47
C HIS A 111 9.17 -7.39 3.50
N GLU A 112 9.79 -6.92 4.58
CA GLU A 112 9.11 -6.30 5.71
C GLU A 112 8.33 -5.04 5.32
N ASP A 113 8.88 -4.20 4.45
CA ASP A 113 8.27 -2.97 3.98
C ASP A 113 7.07 -3.17 3.02
N HIS A 114 6.69 -4.44 2.80
CA HIS A 114 5.49 -4.84 2.05
C HIS A 114 4.51 -5.66 2.89
N ILE A 115 5.01 -6.61 3.68
CA ILE A 115 4.13 -7.49 4.45
C ILE A 115 4.16 -7.21 5.95
N GLY A 116 4.83 -6.15 6.40
CA GLY A 116 5.14 -5.88 7.79
C GLY A 116 3.94 -5.85 8.72
N SER A 117 2.86 -5.26 8.31
CA SER A 117 1.63 -5.16 9.13
C SER A 117 0.44 -5.89 8.51
N LEU A 118 0.67 -6.80 7.54
CA LEU A 118 -0.40 -7.63 6.99
C LEU A 118 -0.99 -8.57 8.04
N ASP A 119 -0.20 -9.11 8.96
CA ASP A 119 -0.67 -9.91 10.08
C ASP A 119 -1.70 -9.15 10.92
N ALA A 120 -1.40 -7.91 11.31
CA ALA A 120 -2.29 -7.06 12.08
C ALA A 120 -3.59 -6.74 11.31
N ALA A 121 -3.51 -6.48 10.00
CA ALA A 121 -4.67 -6.26 9.16
C ALA A 121 -5.51 -7.56 9.04
N ILE A 122 -4.87 -8.71 8.81
CA ILE A 122 -5.54 -10.00 8.74
C ILE A 122 -6.24 -10.32 10.07
N GLU A 123 -5.60 -10.08 11.21
CA GLU A 123 -6.20 -10.31 12.53
C GLU A 123 -7.39 -9.39 12.81
N ALA A 124 -7.33 -8.12 12.39
CA ALA A 124 -8.33 -7.10 12.72
C ALA A 124 -9.63 -7.19 11.92
N PHE A 125 -9.60 -7.77 10.71
CA PHE A 125 -10.75 -7.77 9.79
C PHE A 125 -11.19 -9.17 9.40
N ASP A 126 -12.42 -9.30 8.86
CA ASP A 126 -12.82 -10.51 8.14
C ASP A 126 -12.05 -10.60 6.83
N ILE A 127 -11.57 -11.78 6.45
CA ILE A 127 -10.72 -11.98 5.26
C ILE A 127 -11.40 -12.95 4.29
N GLY A 128 -11.44 -12.58 3.01
CA GLY A 128 -11.95 -13.45 1.95
C GLY A 128 -10.87 -14.40 1.44
N ALA A 129 -9.78 -13.87 0.93
CA ALA A 129 -8.63 -14.65 0.45
C ALA A 129 -7.32 -13.89 0.66
N VAL A 130 -6.21 -14.64 0.80
CA VAL A 130 -4.86 -14.08 0.92
C VAL A 130 -4.00 -14.66 -0.21
N TYR A 131 -3.32 -13.78 -0.93
CA TYR A 131 -2.44 -14.10 -2.04
C TYR A 131 -1.02 -13.63 -1.73
N MET A 132 -0.05 -14.51 -1.92
CA MET A 132 1.39 -14.22 -1.86
C MET A 132 2.11 -15.08 -2.90
N PRO A 133 3.32 -14.72 -3.35
CA PRO A 133 4.09 -15.57 -4.27
C PRO A 133 4.47 -16.89 -3.60
N ASP A 134 4.70 -17.93 -4.42
CA ASP A 134 5.20 -19.25 -3.93
C ASP A 134 6.71 -19.15 -3.63
N VAL A 135 7.06 -18.35 -2.64
CA VAL A 135 8.43 -18.19 -2.15
C VAL A 135 8.41 -18.01 -0.63
N SER A 136 9.39 -18.58 0.06
CA SER A 136 9.52 -18.44 1.51
C SER A 136 10.63 -17.48 1.89
N ALA A 137 10.44 -16.78 3.02
CA ALA A 137 11.48 -15.99 3.67
C ALA A 137 11.72 -16.49 5.10
N ASP A 138 12.98 -16.51 5.55
CA ASP A 138 13.31 -16.88 6.93
C ASP A 138 13.34 -15.62 7.83
N THR A 139 12.20 -14.92 7.88
CA THR A 139 12.00 -13.73 8.70
C THR A 139 10.87 -13.95 9.71
N GLU A 140 10.86 -13.20 10.81
CA GLU A 140 9.78 -13.21 11.78
C GLU A 140 8.49 -12.67 11.13
N THR A 141 8.58 -11.55 10.44
CA THR A 141 7.48 -10.92 9.69
C THR A 141 6.74 -11.91 8.77
N TYR A 142 7.49 -12.70 7.98
CA TYR A 142 6.86 -13.68 7.09
C TYR A 142 6.12 -14.78 7.88
N ARG A 143 6.68 -15.23 9.01
CA ARG A 143 6.02 -16.23 9.87
C ARG A 143 4.77 -15.67 10.52
N ASP A 144 4.81 -14.42 11.01
CA ASP A 144 3.68 -13.75 11.65
C ASP A 144 2.49 -13.64 10.69
N VAL A 145 2.74 -13.30 9.41
CA VAL A 145 1.69 -13.29 8.37
C VAL A 145 1.09 -14.68 8.16
N LEU A 146 1.92 -15.74 8.08
CA LEU A 146 1.43 -17.11 7.91
C LEU A 146 0.60 -17.57 9.11
N ASP A 147 1.04 -17.26 10.32
CA ASP A 147 0.33 -17.59 11.56
C ASP A 147 -1.03 -16.84 11.62
N ALA A 148 -1.08 -15.58 11.21
CA ALA A 148 -2.33 -14.81 11.13
C ALA A 148 -3.32 -15.42 10.11
N VAL A 149 -2.83 -15.85 8.95
CA VAL A 149 -3.65 -16.54 7.92
C VAL A 149 -4.19 -17.86 8.45
N GLU A 150 -3.33 -18.68 9.08
CA GLU A 150 -3.74 -19.95 9.71
C GLU A 150 -4.74 -19.70 10.84
N GLY A 151 -4.52 -18.66 11.66
CA GLY A 151 -5.42 -18.23 12.74
C GLY A 151 -6.84 -17.89 12.27
N LYS A 152 -6.99 -17.42 11.03
CA LYS A 152 -8.29 -17.21 10.36
C LYS A 152 -8.86 -18.49 9.74
N GLY A 153 -8.14 -19.61 9.78
CA GLY A 153 -8.54 -20.87 9.12
C GLY A 153 -8.43 -20.82 7.60
N LEU A 154 -7.60 -19.91 7.08
CA LEU A 154 -7.32 -19.71 5.67
C LEU A 154 -5.99 -20.36 5.27
N GLN A 155 -5.71 -20.35 3.97
CA GLN A 155 -4.43 -20.70 3.39
C GLN A 155 -4.01 -19.62 2.41
N VAL A 156 -2.71 -19.34 2.33
CA VAL A 156 -2.16 -18.46 1.30
C VAL A 156 -2.34 -19.12 -0.06
N GLN A 157 -2.82 -18.36 -1.03
CA GLN A 157 -2.93 -18.77 -2.42
C GLN A 157 -1.77 -18.16 -3.21
N HIS A 158 -1.26 -18.92 -4.16
CA HIS A 158 -0.09 -18.54 -4.98
C HIS A 158 -0.55 -18.35 -6.43
N PRO A 159 -0.88 -17.11 -6.83
CA PRO A 159 -1.33 -16.85 -8.20
C PRO A 159 -0.12 -16.92 -9.14
N VAL A 160 -0.39 -17.32 -10.37
CA VAL A 160 0.62 -17.42 -11.43
C VAL A 160 0.28 -16.49 -12.61
N PRO A 161 1.26 -16.10 -13.44
CA PRO A 161 1.02 -15.28 -14.61
C PRO A 161 -0.07 -15.85 -15.52
N GLY A 162 -1.03 -15.00 -15.89
CA GLY A 162 -2.20 -15.37 -16.67
C GLY A 162 -3.44 -15.69 -15.83
N ASP A 163 -3.33 -15.83 -14.51
CA ASP A 163 -4.49 -15.92 -13.64
C ASP A 163 -5.27 -14.59 -13.65
N VAL A 164 -6.59 -14.69 -13.47
CA VAL A 164 -7.49 -13.55 -13.30
C VAL A 164 -8.29 -13.79 -12.03
N LEU A 165 -8.04 -12.97 -11.00
CA LEU A 165 -8.83 -12.98 -9.79
C LEU A 165 -10.05 -12.07 -9.95
N ASP A 166 -11.07 -12.28 -9.13
CA ASP A 166 -12.27 -11.47 -9.11
C ASP A 166 -12.28 -10.54 -7.90
N PHE A 167 -12.36 -9.24 -8.14
CA PHE A 167 -12.59 -8.23 -7.12
C PHE A 167 -13.93 -7.53 -7.37
N ASN A 168 -15.00 -8.06 -6.80
CA ASN A 168 -16.37 -7.54 -6.98
C ASN A 168 -16.76 -7.38 -8.47
N GLY A 169 -16.44 -8.38 -9.29
CA GLY A 169 -16.67 -8.35 -10.74
C GLY A 169 -15.63 -7.55 -11.55
N LEU A 170 -14.65 -6.93 -10.88
CA LEU A 170 -13.51 -6.30 -11.54
C LEU A 170 -12.39 -7.33 -11.72
N PRO A 171 -11.82 -7.46 -12.95
CA PRO A 171 -10.72 -8.39 -13.19
C PRO A 171 -9.42 -7.90 -12.53
N VAL A 172 -8.74 -8.81 -11.84
CA VAL A 172 -7.39 -8.63 -11.31
C VAL A 172 -6.47 -9.60 -12.03
N GLU A 173 -5.78 -9.11 -13.04
CA GLU A 173 -4.92 -9.90 -13.90
C GLU A 173 -3.51 -10.00 -13.32
N ILE A 174 -2.93 -11.19 -13.30
CA ILE A 174 -1.60 -11.46 -12.73
C ILE A 174 -0.57 -11.60 -13.84
N PHE A 175 0.54 -10.88 -13.73
CA PHE A 175 1.64 -10.88 -14.70
C PHE A 175 2.98 -11.40 -14.16
N GLY A 176 3.17 -11.39 -12.85
CA GLY A 176 4.37 -11.87 -12.18
C GLY A 176 4.05 -12.53 -10.83
N PRO A 177 5.01 -13.30 -10.27
CA PRO A 177 6.34 -13.62 -10.82
C PRO A 177 6.29 -14.66 -11.94
N VAL A 178 7.16 -14.51 -12.96
CA VAL A 178 7.17 -15.40 -14.15
C VAL A 178 7.91 -16.70 -13.90
N LYS A 179 8.90 -16.69 -13.03
CA LYS A 179 9.76 -17.84 -12.68
C LYS A 179 10.29 -17.72 -11.26
N GLU A 180 11.07 -18.67 -10.83
CA GLU A 180 11.88 -18.58 -9.62
C GLU A 180 13.05 -17.60 -9.83
N TYR A 181 13.32 -16.76 -8.83
CA TYR A 181 14.40 -15.78 -8.84
C TYR A 181 15.29 -15.93 -7.61
N SER A 182 16.55 -15.51 -7.72
CA SER A 182 17.45 -15.43 -6.57
C SER A 182 17.21 -14.18 -5.72
N ASN A 183 16.59 -13.14 -6.31
CA ASN A 183 16.22 -11.89 -5.66
C ASN A 183 14.73 -11.92 -5.32
N LEU A 184 14.41 -11.72 -4.04
CA LEU A 184 13.02 -11.75 -3.55
C LEU A 184 12.14 -10.66 -4.17
N ASN A 185 12.71 -9.52 -4.56
CA ASN A 185 11.97 -8.45 -5.23
C ASN A 185 11.31 -8.93 -6.53
N ASN A 186 12.02 -9.75 -7.30
CA ASN A 186 11.51 -10.30 -8.56
C ASN A 186 10.43 -11.39 -8.37
N HIS A 187 10.18 -11.83 -7.12
CA HIS A 187 9.00 -12.63 -6.78
C HIS A 187 7.74 -11.78 -6.55
N SER A 188 7.80 -10.47 -6.76
CA SER A 188 6.63 -9.59 -6.62
C SER A 188 5.47 -10.07 -7.50
N ILE A 189 4.30 -10.21 -6.87
CA ILE A 189 3.06 -10.33 -7.62
C ILE A 189 2.85 -9.00 -8.34
N VAL A 190 2.97 -9.04 -9.66
CA VAL A 190 2.64 -7.91 -10.53
C VAL A 190 1.22 -8.11 -11.01
N LEU A 191 0.34 -7.14 -10.73
CA LEU A 191 -1.08 -7.27 -11.01
C LEU A 191 -1.68 -5.99 -11.60
N ARG A 192 -2.71 -6.16 -12.44
CA ARG A 192 -3.51 -5.07 -12.99
C ARG A 192 -4.97 -5.21 -12.57
N VAL A 193 -5.55 -4.13 -12.06
CA VAL A 193 -6.99 -4.03 -11.78
C VAL A 193 -7.62 -3.11 -12.81
N SER A 194 -8.67 -3.59 -13.50
CA SER A 194 -9.35 -2.82 -14.55
C SER A 194 -10.77 -2.45 -14.13
N VAL A 195 -11.15 -1.21 -14.42
CA VAL A 195 -12.49 -0.66 -14.16
C VAL A 195 -12.95 0.08 -15.42
N GLY A 196 -13.93 -0.49 -16.14
CA GLY A 196 -14.39 0.10 -17.39
C GLY A 196 -13.27 0.26 -18.42
N GLU A 197 -12.95 1.51 -18.76
CA GLU A 197 -11.86 1.86 -19.70
C GLU A 197 -10.55 2.22 -18.98
N THR A 198 -10.50 2.18 -17.63
CA THR A 198 -9.32 2.55 -16.84
C THR A 198 -8.66 1.35 -16.19
N ALA A 199 -7.34 1.40 -16.01
CA ALA A 199 -6.56 0.33 -15.41
C ALA A 199 -5.45 0.84 -14.48
N PHE A 200 -5.15 0.05 -13.45
CA PHE A 200 -4.14 0.33 -12.43
C PHE A 200 -3.16 -0.84 -12.38
N LEU A 201 -1.88 -0.59 -12.58
CA LEU A 201 -0.82 -1.59 -12.54
C LEU A 201 -0.02 -1.44 -11.24
N PHE A 202 0.00 -2.49 -10.42
CA PHE A 202 0.80 -2.61 -9.20
C PHE A 202 1.95 -3.57 -9.46
N THR A 203 3.16 -3.13 -9.19
CA THR A 203 4.37 -3.83 -9.58
C THR A 203 5.18 -4.37 -8.39
N GLY A 204 4.77 -4.04 -7.15
CA GLY A 204 5.60 -4.30 -5.98
C GLY A 204 7.00 -3.76 -6.20
N ASP A 205 8.00 -4.60 -5.94
CA ASP A 205 9.41 -4.26 -6.08
C ASP A 205 10.11 -4.99 -7.24
N VAL A 206 9.33 -5.45 -8.23
CA VAL A 206 9.93 -6.11 -9.39
C VAL A 206 11.07 -5.29 -9.97
N GLU A 207 12.21 -5.93 -10.19
CA GLU A 207 13.40 -5.31 -10.75
C GLU A 207 13.58 -5.66 -12.24
N ILE A 208 14.62 -5.12 -12.84
CA ILE A 208 14.96 -5.21 -14.27
C ILE A 208 14.79 -6.62 -14.84
N GLU A 209 15.26 -7.66 -14.12
CA GLU A 209 15.14 -9.04 -14.60
C GLU A 209 13.69 -9.48 -14.70
N GLY A 210 12.88 -9.22 -13.64
CA GLY A 210 11.47 -9.59 -13.62
C GLY A 210 10.65 -8.78 -14.63
N GLU A 211 10.96 -7.48 -14.80
CA GLU A 211 10.30 -6.63 -15.79
C GLU A 211 10.50 -7.17 -17.22
N TYR A 212 11.73 -7.54 -17.59
CA TYR A 212 12.00 -8.15 -18.91
C TYR A 212 11.32 -9.50 -19.08
N ASP A 213 11.31 -10.34 -18.04
CA ASP A 213 10.64 -11.64 -18.10
C ASP A 213 9.12 -11.46 -18.31
N ILE A 214 8.49 -10.47 -17.67
CA ILE A 214 7.07 -10.13 -17.90
C ILE A 214 6.84 -9.69 -19.34
N LEU A 215 7.69 -8.81 -19.88
CA LEU A 215 7.58 -8.35 -21.27
C LEU A 215 7.72 -9.51 -22.27
N GLU A 216 8.61 -10.48 -22.00
CA GLU A 216 8.80 -11.65 -22.83
C GLU A 216 7.56 -12.57 -22.90
N GLN A 217 6.66 -12.52 -21.89
CA GLN A 217 5.39 -13.26 -21.93
C GLN A 217 4.40 -12.69 -22.95
N GLY A 218 4.58 -11.42 -23.34
CA GLY A 218 3.70 -10.77 -24.31
C GLY A 218 2.31 -10.43 -23.75
N PHE A 219 2.18 -10.28 -22.42
CA PHE A 219 0.96 -9.78 -21.81
C PHE A 219 0.73 -8.31 -22.18
N ASP A 220 -0.54 -7.91 -22.22
CA ASP A 220 -0.92 -6.51 -22.24
C ASP A 220 -0.86 -5.95 -20.81
N ILE A 221 0.20 -5.22 -20.51
CA ILE A 221 0.42 -4.57 -19.20
C ILE A 221 0.07 -3.07 -19.22
N SER A 222 -0.63 -2.59 -20.24
CA SER A 222 -1.03 -1.20 -20.33
C SER A 222 -1.94 -0.81 -19.16
N ALA A 223 -1.75 0.40 -18.65
CA ALA A 223 -2.52 0.92 -17.51
C ALA A 223 -2.47 2.44 -17.51
N ASP A 224 -3.51 3.09 -17.00
CA ASP A 224 -3.52 4.56 -16.86
C ASP A 224 -2.68 5.01 -15.65
N VAL A 225 -2.68 4.22 -14.58
CA VAL A 225 -1.94 4.51 -13.34
C VAL A 225 -0.95 3.39 -13.04
N LEU A 226 0.33 3.75 -12.93
CA LEU A 226 1.40 2.86 -12.53
C LEU A 226 1.79 3.12 -11.07
N LYS A 227 1.66 2.12 -10.17
CA LYS A 227 2.41 2.12 -8.92
C LYS A 227 3.86 1.74 -9.26
N VAL A 228 4.75 2.71 -9.15
CA VAL A 228 6.15 2.59 -9.57
C VAL A 228 6.88 1.52 -8.75
N SER A 229 7.63 0.67 -9.41
CA SER A 229 8.37 -0.43 -8.80
C SER A 229 9.43 0.07 -7.82
N HIS A 230 9.58 -0.67 -6.72
CA HIS A 230 10.69 -0.57 -5.77
C HIS A 230 10.95 0.87 -5.31
N HIS A 231 9.87 1.58 -4.94
CA HIS A 231 9.86 2.94 -4.42
C HIS A 231 10.61 3.96 -5.32
N GLY A 232 10.74 3.64 -6.60
CA GLY A 232 11.49 4.47 -7.55
C GLY A 232 12.98 4.21 -7.58
N SER A 233 13.44 3.01 -7.21
CA SER A 233 14.83 2.54 -7.40
C SER A 233 15.25 2.57 -8.87
N SER A 234 16.53 2.84 -9.12
CA SER A 234 17.13 2.78 -10.47
C SER A 234 17.23 1.36 -11.03
N GLY A 235 17.15 0.35 -10.15
CA GLY A 235 17.13 -1.07 -10.49
C GLY A 235 15.81 -1.57 -11.06
N SER A 236 14.83 -0.69 -11.23
CA SER A 236 13.48 -0.97 -11.69
C SER A 236 13.00 0.08 -12.70
N SER A 237 11.80 -0.10 -13.22
CA SER A 237 11.14 0.85 -14.13
C SER A 237 12.00 1.17 -15.35
N VAL A 238 12.44 0.10 -16.06
CA VAL A 238 13.24 0.27 -17.29
C VAL A 238 12.41 0.93 -18.40
N GLU A 239 13.09 1.61 -19.32
CA GLU A 239 12.42 2.36 -20.39
C GLU A 239 11.50 1.48 -21.22
N GLU A 240 11.89 0.23 -21.51
CA GLU A 240 11.08 -0.72 -22.23
C GLU A 240 9.80 -1.09 -21.47
N PHE A 241 9.89 -1.34 -20.14
CA PHE A 241 8.72 -1.67 -19.32
C PHE A 241 7.76 -0.48 -19.29
N LEU A 242 8.27 0.73 -19.05
CA LEU A 242 7.47 1.97 -19.06
C LEU A 242 6.80 2.22 -20.42
N ALA A 243 7.47 1.88 -21.53
CA ALA A 243 6.87 2.01 -22.86
C ALA A 243 5.67 1.07 -23.07
N TYR A 244 5.67 -0.10 -22.46
CA TYR A 244 4.57 -1.06 -22.56
C TYR A 244 3.45 -0.78 -21.54
N THR A 245 3.74 -0.11 -20.43
CA THR A 245 2.68 0.32 -19.51
C THR A 245 1.85 1.45 -20.09
N ASP A 246 2.43 2.31 -20.91
CA ASP A 246 1.80 3.47 -21.57
C ASP A 246 0.99 4.34 -20.59
N ALA A 247 1.46 4.45 -19.34
CA ALA A 247 0.73 5.08 -18.25
C ALA A 247 0.81 6.61 -18.30
N ASP A 248 -0.31 7.27 -18.03
CA ASP A 248 -0.38 8.73 -17.88
C ASP A 248 0.07 9.20 -16.49
N TYR A 249 -0.11 8.35 -15.47
CA TYR A 249 0.14 8.68 -14.06
C TYR A 249 1.08 7.66 -13.40
N ALA A 250 2.02 8.17 -12.61
CA ALA A 250 2.94 7.35 -11.81
C ALA A 250 2.80 7.70 -10.32
N VAL A 251 2.52 6.71 -9.48
CA VAL A 251 2.48 6.88 -8.03
C VAL A 251 3.68 6.18 -7.41
N ILE A 252 4.44 6.91 -6.59
CA ILE A 252 5.61 6.40 -5.87
C ILE A 252 5.30 6.41 -4.37
N SER A 253 5.15 5.24 -3.77
CA SER A 253 5.14 5.10 -2.31
C SER A 253 6.59 5.13 -1.84
N VAL A 254 6.94 6.11 -1.02
CA VAL A 254 8.32 6.38 -0.60
C VAL A 254 8.34 7.25 0.65
N GLY A 255 9.31 7.08 1.52
CA GLY A 255 9.44 7.83 2.77
C GLY A 255 10.26 9.11 2.65
N GLU A 256 9.82 10.20 3.31
CA GLU A 256 10.59 11.44 3.37
C GLU A 256 11.96 11.20 4.05
N GLY A 257 13.04 11.56 3.35
CA GLY A 257 14.40 11.45 3.90
C GLY A 257 14.87 10.01 4.09
N ASN A 258 14.35 9.06 3.31
CA ASN A 258 14.75 7.66 3.37
C ASN A 258 16.25 7.47 3.10
N ILE A 259 16.82 6.38 3.62
CA ILE A 259 18.25 6.09 3.54
C ILE A 259 18.73 5.55 2.18
N TYR A 260 17.81 5.22 1.30
CA TYR A 260 18.07 4.62 0.00
C TYR A 260 18.20 5.65 -1.12
N ASP A 261 17.98 6.93 -0.81
CA ASP A 261 17.88 8.02 -1.79
C ASP A 261 16.77 7.80 -2.85
N HIS A 262 15.74 7.03 -2.50
CA HIS A 262 14.55 6.83 -3.35
C HIS A 262 13.59 8.04 -3.26
N PRO A 263 12.88 8.39 -4.35
CA PRO A 263 13.06 7.87 -5.71
C PRO A 263 14.36 8.42 -6.32
N GLU A 264 15.10 7.56 -7.01
CA GLU A 264 16.34 7.97 -7.64
C GLU A 264 16.09 8.89 -8.85
N ALA A 265 16.97 9.87 -9.03
CA ALA A 265 16.84 10.86 -10.10
C ALA A 265 16.74 10.25 -11.51
N VAL A 266 17.36 9.08 -11.74
CA VAL A 266 17.29 8.38 -13.02
C VAL A 266 15.88 7.82 -13.26
N THR A 267 15.22 7.30 -12.23
CA THR A 267 13.84 6.79 -12.33
C THR A 267 12.87 7.94 -12.58
N LEU A 268 12.97 9.02 -11.81
CA LEU A 268 12.16 10.22 -12.05
C LEU A 268 12.34 10.73 -13.48
N LYS A 269 13.57 10.70 -14.01
CA LYS A 269 13.86 11.12 -15.38
C LYS A 269 13.23 10.21 -16.42
N ARG A 270 13.22 8.87 -16.19
CA ARG A 270 12.52 7.91 -17.06
C ARG A 270 11.03 8.22 -17.11
N LEU A 271 10.36 8.30 -15.94
CA LEU A 271 8.93 8.62 -15.86
C LEU A 271 8.58 9.94 -16.56
N GLN A 272 9.36 10.99 -16.35
CA GLN A 272 9.18 12.28 -17.02
C GLN A 272 9.38 12.19 -18.55
N ASN A 273 10.31 11.37 -19.03
CA ASN A 273 10.55 11.18 -20.48
C ASN A 273 9.35 10.52 -21.16
N TYR A 274 8.59 9.68 -20.44
CA TYR A 274 7.34 9.09 -20.92
C TYR A 274 6.11 9.99 -20.69
N GLY A 275 6.30 11.19 -20.13
CA GLY A 275 5.24 12.20 -19.98
C GLY A 275 4.31 11.95 -18.80
N MET A 276 4.65 11.03 -17.90
CA MET A 276 3.81 10.70 -16.75
C MET A 276 3.73 11.86 -15.77
N GLU A 277 2.54 12.12 -15.25
CA GLU A 277 2.35 12.94 -14.06
C GLU A 277 2.71 12.13 -12.82
N ILE A 278 3.61 12.67 -11.98
CA ILE A 278 4.21 11.92 -10.87
C ILE A 278 3.62 12.39 -9.55
N PHE A 279 3.10 11.44 -8.75
CA PHE A 279 2.64 11.61 -7.38
C PHE A 279 3.58 10.86 -6.44
N ARG A 280 3.89 11.45 -5.26
CA ARG A 280 4.84 10.87 -4.30
C ARG A 280 4.31 11.01 -2.88
N THR A 281 4.31 9.91 -2.12
CA THR A 281 3.81 9.93 -0.74
C THR A 281 4.69 10.76 0.21
N ASP A 282 6.01 10.83 0.00
CA ASP A 282 6.92 11.65 0.82
C ASP A 282 6.69 13.17 0.66
N GLU A 283 6.12 13.60 -0.47
CA GLU A 283 5.79 15.01 -0.73
C GLU A 283 4.33 15.34 -0.44
N GLN A 284 3.41 14.41 -0.73
CA GLN A 284 1.97 14.66 -0.80
C GLN A 284 1.16 13.91 0.27
N GLY A 285 1.78 13.06 1.10
CA GLY A 285 1.08 12.18 2.04
C GLY A 285 0.32 11.08 1.31
N THR A 286 -0.75 10.60 1.90
CA THR A 286 -1.62 9.63 1.25
C THR A 286 -2.20 10.20 -0.04
N ILE A 287 -2.12 9.43 -1.13
CA ILE A 287 -2.63 9.78 -2.44
C ILE A 287 -3.85 8.92 -2.72
N VAL A 288 -4.96 9.56 -3.05
CA VAL A 288 -6.20 8.88 -3.38
C VAL A 288 -6.55 9.14 -4.84
N CYS A 289 -6.78 8.07 -5.58
CA CYS A 289 -7.16 8.08 -6.97
C CYS A 289 -8.58 7.55 -7.14
N ASP A 290 -9.46 8.34 -7.72
CA ASP A 290 -10.84 7.98 -8.02
C ASP A 290 -11.00 7.69 -9.50
N THR A 291 -11.77 6.63 -9.85
CA THR A 291 -12.19 6.39 -11.23
C THR A 291 -13.67 6.01 -11.31
N ASP A 292 -14.35 6.56 -12.30
CA ASP A 292 -15.70 6.18 -12.71
C ASP A 292 -15.70 5.13 -13.85
N GLY A 293 -14.54 4.51 -14.10
CA GLY A 293 -14.32 3.59 -15.21
C GLY A 293 -14.00 4.27 -16.55
N LYS A 294 -13.85 5.61 -16.56
CA LYS A 294 -13.50 6.38 -17.75
C LYS A 294 -12.63 7.58 -17.44
N ASN A 295 -12.91 8.27 -16.36
CA ASN A 295 -12.18 9.45 -15.92
C ASN A 295 -11.42 9.11 -14.66
N ILE A 296 -10.22 9.68 -14.50
CA ILE A 296 -9.37 9.52 -13.34
C ILE A 296 -9.18 10.90 -12.70
N SER A 297 -9.26 10.95 -11.37
CA SER A 297 -8.93 12.15 -10.61
C SER A 297 -8.15 11.80 -9.35
N PHE A 298 -7.32 12.73 -8.91
CA PHE A 298 -6.46 12.53 -7.73
C PHE A 298 -6.82 13.52 -6.64
N ARG A 299 -6.77 13.04 -5.40
CA ARG A 299 -6.78 13.81 -4.16
C ARG A 299 -5.50 13.49 -3.39
N GLN A 300 -4.96 14.42 -2.67
CA GLN A 300 -3.74 14.24 -1.88
C GLN A 300 -3.90 14.89 -0.51
N GLU A 301 -3.27 14.29 0.47
CA GLU A 301 -3.34 14.75 1.87
C GLU A 301 -2.70 16.12 2.04
N ARG A 302 -1.57 16.36 1.38
CA ARG A 302 -0.79 17.59 1.47
C ARG A 302 -0.66 18.21 0.09
N GLU A 303 -0.73 19.54 0.00
CA GLU A 303 -0.33 20.23 -1.22
C GLU A 303 1.18 20.02 -1.46
N SER A 304 1.55 19.74 -2.71
CA SER A 304 2.96 19.57 -3.08
C SER A 304 3.78 20.77 -2.61
N LYS A 305 4.90 20.53 -1.95
CA LYS A 305 5.82 21.61 -1.54
C LYS A 305 6.29 22.34 -2.81
N PRO A 306 6.27 23.69 -2.86
CA PRO A 306 6.64 24.48 -4.01
C PRO A 306 8.13 24.38 -4.36
#